data_4b2d6713190e40fe8919f020286c9b5c
#
_entry.id   4b2d6713190e40fe8919f020286c9b5c
#
_cell.length_a   1.000
_cell.length_b   1.000
_cell.length_c   1.000
_cell.angle_alpha   90.00
_cell.angle_beta   90.00
_cell.angle_gamma   90.00
#
_symmetry.space_group_name_H-M   'P 1'
#
loop_
_entity.id
_entity.type
_entity.pdbx_description
1 polymer ?
#
loop_
_entity_poly.entity_id
_entity_poly.type
_entity_poly.pdbx_seq_one_letter_code
_entity_poly.pdbx_strand_id
1 'polypeptide(L)'
;STVATHFDGGDPDSADPVKRQSSRPDFTVLIYPVISLLPPFGHVGSGKNLLGDNPEPGLAESLQNDQHVTKDTPPAFLVASTADTGVSAENSITYYLALHRAGVPAEMHVYEPGPHGFGLGKGDPVLSTWPDLFIKWLHTRAVLP
;
A
#
# COMPACT_ATOMS: atom_id res chain seq x y z
N SER A 1 -0.18 -3.37 1.59
CA SER A 1 -1.52 -3.20 0.99
C SER A 1 -2.44 -4.40 1.27
N THR A 2 -1.92 -5.65 1.22
CA THR A 2 -2.76 -6.85 1.42
C THR A 2 -3.53 -6.82 2.75
N VAL A 3 -2.90 -6.50 3.87
CA VAL A 3 -3.61 -6.36 5.16
C VAL A 3 -4.73 -5.31 5.11
N ALA A 4 -4.58 -4.27 4.29
CA ALA A 4 -5.57 -3.20 4.16
C ALA A 4 -6.78 -3.58 3.30
N THR A 5 -6.65 -4.59 2.45
CA THR A 5 -7.71 -5.02 1.51
C THR A 5 -8.30 -6.39 1.87
N HIS A 6 -7.61 -7.18 2.72
CA HIS A 6 -7.97 -8.54 3.11
C HIS A 6 -8.03 -8.70 4.65
N PHE A 7 -8.35 -7.63 5.36
CA PHE A 7 -8.55 -7.72 6.81
C PHE A 7 -9.82 -8.50 7.16
N ASP A 8 -9.87 -9.06 8.35
CA ASP A 8 -11.08 -9.61 8.95
C ASP A 8 -11.65 -8.65 10.01
N GLY A 9 -12.93 -8.78 10.30
CA GLY A 9 -13.65 -7.98 11.28
C GLY A 9 -13.46 -8.41 12.73
N GLY A 10 -12.74 -9.52 12.96
CA GLY A 10 -12.70 -10.21 14.23
C GLY A 10 -13.95 -11.07 14.48
N ASP A 11 -13.83 -12.00 15.42
CA ASP A 11 -14.92 -12.86 15.88
C ASP A 11 -15.33 -12.48 17.31
N PRO A 12 -16.40 -11.69 17.52
CA PRO A 12 -16.79 -11.18 18.83
C PRO A 12 -17.16 -12.31 19.82
N ASP A 13 -17.54 -13.48 19.31
CA ASP A 13 -17.97 -14.62 20.13
C ASP A 13 -16.81 -15.57 20.47
N SER A 14 -15.61 -15.31 19.95
CA SER A 14 -14.44 -16.14 20.22
C SER A 14 -14.03 -16.11 21.71
N ALA A 15 -13.69 -17.26 22.27
CA ALA A 15 -13.08 -17.34 23.60
C ALA A 15 -11.68 -16.70 23.65
N ASP A 16 -10.98 -16.63 22.51
CA ASP A 16 -9.66 -16.00 22.38
C ASP A 16 -9.79 -14.48 22.21
N PRO A 17 -9.25 -13.65 23.14
CA PRO A 17 -9.34 -12.21 23.06
C PRO A 17 -8.63 -11.63 21.81
N VAL A 18 -7.63 -12.31 21.26
CA VAL A 18 -6.94 -11.86 20.02
C VAL A 18 -7.86 -12.04 18.82
N LYS A 19 -8.55 -13.16 18.73
CA LYS A 19 -9.49 -13.41 17.63
C LYS A 19 -10.71 -12.51 17.62
N ARG A 20 -11.03 -11.86 18.75
CA ARG A 20 -12.11 -10.87 18.82
C ARG A 20 -11.74 -9.53 18.17
N GLN A 21 -10.46 -9.27 17.96
CA GLN A 21 -9.99 -7.99 17.39
C GLN A 21 -10.02 -8.05 15.86
N SER A 22 -10.44 -6.94 15.26
CA SER A 22 -10.27 -6.77 13.82
C SER A 22 -8.79 -6.67 13.44
N SER A 23 -8.41 -7.27 12.34
CA SER A 23 -7.07 -7.13 11.76
C SER A 23 -6.93 -5.88 10.87
N ARG A 24 -8.02 -5.10 10.71
CA ARG A 24 -8.02 -3.87 9.91
C ARG A 24 -7.09 -2.82 10.53
N PRO A 25 -6.08 -2.32 9.82
CA PRO A 25 -5.25 -1.21 10.32
C PRO A 25 -6.04 0.11 10.32
N ASP A 26 -5.66 1.06 11.19
CA ASP A 26 -6.27 2.40 11.23
C ASP A 26 -5.92 3.21 9.98
N PHE A 27 -4.72 3.04 9.45
CA PHE A 27 -4.23 3.60 8.19
C PHE A 27 -3.04 2.80 7.65
N THR A 28 -2.64 3.06 6.41
CA THR A 28 -1.44 2.47 5.81
C THR A 28 -0.48 3.54 5.30
N VAL A 29 0.82 3.23 5.39
CA VAL A 29 1.90 4.03 4.79
C VAL A 29 2.65 3.13 3.82
N LEU A 30 2.58 3.45 2.56
CA LEU A 30 3.07 2.61 1.47
C LEU A 30 4.14 3.37 0.68
N ILE A 31 5.39 2.98 0.89
CA ILE A 31 6.55 3.63 0.27
C ILE A 31 7.09 2.70 -0.84
N TYR A 32 7.03 3.15 -2.09
CA TYR A 32 7.34 2.38 -3.31
C TYR A 32 6.79 0.94 -3.27
N PRO A 33 5.48 0.76 -2.98
CA PRO A 33 4.92 -0.57 -2.75
C PRO A 33 4.78 -1.38 -4.03
N VAL A 34 4.91 -2.70 -3.90
CA VAL A 34 4.33 -3.64 -4.85
C VAL A 34 2.85 -3.80 -4.48
N ILE A 35 1.95 -3.47 -5.40
CA ILE A 35 0.50 -3.59 -5.25
C ILE A 35 -0.03 -4.74 -6.10
N SER A 36 0.50 -4.84 -7.33
CA SER A 36 0.15 -5.88 -8.29
C SER A 36 1.31 -6.86 -8.48
N LEU A 37 0.99 -8.11 -8.66
CA LEU A 37 1.94 -9.19 -9.00
C LEU A 37 1.88 -9.58 -10.49
N LEU A 38 0.88 -9.08 -11.23
CA LEU A 38 0.61 -9.43 -12.60
C LEU A 38 0.86 -8.26 -13.58
N PRO A 39 1.18 -8.56 -14.84
CA PRO A 39 1.28 -7.55 -15.90
C PRO A 39 0.01 -6.66 -15.98
N PRO A 40 0.12 -5.42 -16.52
CA PRO A 40 1.31 -4.86 -17.20
C PRO A 40 2.34 -4.21 -16.27
N PHE A 41 2.01 -3.80 -15.04
CA PHE A 41 2.90 -3.06 -14.13
C PHE A 41 3.28 -3.84 -12.86
N GLY A 42 2.72 -5.03 -12.67
CA GLY A 42 2.99 -5.85 -11.48
C GLY A 42 4.45 -6.31 -11.39
N HIS A 43 4.95 -6.42 -10.18
CA HIS A 43 6.32 -6.89 -9.94
C HIS A 43 6.37 -8.42 -9.92
N VAL A 44 6.59 -9.02 -11.09
CA VAL A 44 6.60 -10.49 -11.31
C VAL A 44 7.61 -11.20 -10.39
N GLY A 45 8.76 -10.58 -10.11
CA GLY A 45 9.76 -11.14 -9.19
C GLY A 45 9.24 -11.31 -7.77
N SER A 46 8.46 -10.34 -7.25
CA SER A 46 7.77 -10.48 -5.96
C SER A 46 6.72 -11.57 -6.00
N GLY A 47 5.97 -11.66 -7.10
CA GLY A 47 4.98 -12.71 -7.31
C GLY A 47 5.61 -14.09 -7.21
N LYS A 48 6.69 -14.33 -7.97
CA LYS A 48 7.43 -15.59 -7.93
C LYS A 48 8.00 -15.91 -6.54
N ASN A 49 8.58 -14.93 -5.84
CA ASN A 49 9.15 -15.14 -4.52
C ASN A 49 8.09 -15.43 -3.45
N LEU A 50 6.91 -14.82 -3.57
CA LEU A 50 5.81 -15.00 -2.61
C LEU A 50 5.02 -16.28 -2.86
N LEU A 51 4.72 -16.58 -4.12
CA LEU A 51 3.76 -17.60 -4.51
C LEU A 51 4.43 -18.87 -5.06
N GLY A 52 5.75 -18.84 -5.34
CA GLY A 52 6.47 -19.91 -6.01
C GLY A 52 6.26 -19.92 -7.52
N ASP A 53 6.78 -20.99 -8.16
CA ASP A 53 6.73 -21.15 -9.63
C ASP A 53 5.35 -21.63 -10.12
N ASN A 54 4.56 -22.28 -9.28
CA ASN A 54 3.27 -22.89 -9.63
C ASN A 54 2.22 -22.54 -8.54
N PRO A 55 1.77 -21.27 -8.46
CA PRO A 55 0.76 -20.90 -7.46
C PRO A 55 -0.59 -21.55 -7.75
N GLU A 56 -1.39 -21.72 -6.71
CA GLU A 56 -2.79 -22.11 -6.84
C GLU A 56 -3.53 -21.13 -7.78
N PRO A 57 -4.42 -21.67 -8.66
CA PRO A 57 -5.21 -20.84 -9.56
C PRO A 57 -5.98 -19.74 -8.81
N GLY A 58 -5.92 -18.52 -9.31
CA GLY A 58 -6.59 -17.36 -8.71
C GLY A 58 -5.86 -16.69 -7.54
N LEU A 59 -4.79 -17.29 -6.99
CA LEU A 59 -4.09 -16.70 -5.86
C LEU A 59 -3.37 -15.39 -6.23
N ALA A 60 -2.75 -15.34 -7.40
CA ALA A 60 -2.10 -14.12 -7.88
C ALA A 60 -3.12 -13.00 -8.15
N GLU A 61 -4.28 -13.35 -8.70
CA GLU A 61 -5.40 -12.42 -8.92
C GLU A 61 -5.96 -11.89 -7.60
N SER A 62 -6.11 -12.74 -6.58
CA SER A 62 -6.58 -12.31 -5.26
C SER A 62 -5.63 -11.34 -4.56
N LEU A 63 -4.37 -11.28 -4.96
CA LEU A 63 -3.36 -10.37 -4.43
C LEU A 63 -3.14 -9.12 -5.31
N GLN A 64 -4.03 -8.86 -6.28
CA GLN A 64 -4.09 -7.57 -6.97
C GLN A 64 -4.81 -6.56 -6.08
N ASN A 65 -4.10 -5.97 -5.13
CA ASN A 65 -4.69 -5.22 -4.03
C ASN A 65 -5.46 -3.96 -4.49
N ASP A 66 -5.13 -3.39 -5.63
CA ASP A 66 -5.88 -2.29 -6.24
C ASP A 66 -7.31 -2.70 -6.69
N GLN A 67 -7.53 -3.99 -6.97
CA GLN A 67 -8.84 -4.54 -7.36
C GLN A 67 -9.71 -4.91 -6.14
N HIS A 68 -9.12 -4.98 -4.95
CA HIS A 68 -9.79 -5.35 -3.70
C HIS A 68 -10.05 -4.18 -2.76
N VAL A 69 -9.84 -2.96 -3.23
CA VAL A 69 -10.17 -1.74 -2.47
C VAL A 69 -11.68 -1.60 -2.37
N THR A 70 -12.17 -1.38 -1.14
CA THR A 70 -13.57 -1.11 -0.82
C THR A 70 -13.69 0.16 -0.01
N LYS A 71 -14.92 0.64 0.26
CA LYS A 71 -15.17 1.78 1.15
C LYS A 71 -14.64 1.56 2.58
N ASP A 72 -14.43 0.31 2.98
CA ASP A 72 -13.95 -0.09 4.31
C ASP A 72 -12.41 -0.23 4.36
N THR A 73 -11.72 -0.11 3.22
CA THR A 73 -10.26 -0.04 3.16
C THR A 73 -9.75 1.17 3.96
N PRO A 74 -8.72 1.02 4.81
CA PRO A 74 -8.22 2.13 5.62
C PRO A 74 -7.60 3.25 4.78
N PRO A 75 -7.57 4.49 5.30
CA PRO A 75 -6.85 5.60 4.70
C PRO A 75 -5.39 5.27 4.39
N ALA A 76 -4.84 5.87 3.34
CA ALA A 76 -3.48 5.56 2.91
C ALA A 76 -2.65 6.81 2.60
N PHE A 77 -1.36 6.75 2.97
CA PHE A 77 -0.33 7.68 2.51
C PHE A 77 0.64 6.91 1.61
N LEU A 78 0.84 7.39 0.38
CA LEU A 78 1.65 6.70 -0.62
C LEU A 78 2.81 7.58 -1.10
N VAL A 79 3.96 6.95 -1.30
CA VAL A 79 5.13 7.61 -1.89
C VAL A 79 5.71 6.69 -2.97
N ALA A 80 6.00 7.24 -4.13
CA ALA A 80 6.63 6.53 -5.24
C ALA A 80 7.60 7.44 -6.00
N SER A 81 8.37 6.86 -6.90
CA SER A 81 9.25 7.59 -7.82
C SER A 81 9.08 7.08 -9.24
N THR A 82 9.10 7.98 -10.22
CA THR A 82 9.07 7.61 -11.64
C THR A 82 10.41 7.09 -12.15
N ALA A 83 11.51 7.38 -11.45
CA ALA A 83 12.83 6.82 -11.73
C ALA A 83 13.06 5.43 -11.12
N ASP A 84 12.09 4.88 -10.39
CA ASP A 84 12.14 3.51 -9.88
C ASP A 84 12.01 2.50 -11.03
N THR A 85 13.13 1.85 -11.38
CA THR A 85 13.18 0.82 -12.41
C THR A 85 12.91 -0.59 -11.87
N GLY A 86 12.83 -0.75 -10.55
CA GLY A 86 12.52 -2.02 -9.89
C GLY A 86 11.02 -2.25 -9.75
N VAL A 87 10.30 -1.26 -9.23
CA VAL A 87 8.86 -1.31 -9.03
C VAL A 87 8.20 -0.10 -9.67
N SER A 88 7.42 -0.30 -10.72
CA SER A 88 6.74 0.79 -11.43
C SER A 88 5.88 1.63 -10.49
N ALA A 89 5.96 2.96 -10.62
CA ALA A 89 5.09 3.90 -9.91
C ALA A 89 3.60 3.65 -10.18
N GLU A 90 3.26 2.96 -11.28
CA GLU A 90 1.88 2.57 -11.59
C GLU A 90 1.23 1.73 -10.48
N ASN A 91 2.02 0.95 -9.72
CA ASN A 91 1.53 0.26 -8.53
C ASN A 91 0.86 1.22 -7.55
N SER A 92 1.56 2.31 -7.18
CA SER A 92 1.01 3.32 -6.27
C SER A 92 -0.14 4.10 -6.90
N ILE A 93 -0.03 4.43 -8.19
CA ILE A 93 -1.03 5.23 -8.92
C ILE A 93 -2.36 4.47 -9.02
N THR A 94 -2.35 3.21 -9.42
CA THR A 94 -3.58 2.40 -9.55
C THR A 94 -4.26 2.19 -8.21
N TYR A 95 -3.48 1.93 -7.16
CA TYR A 95 -4.02 1.78 -5.80
C TYR A 95 -4.63 3.10 -5.28
N TYR A 96 -3.95 4.23 -5.48
CA TYR A 96 -4.50 5.54 -5.15
C TYR A 96 -5.82 5.82 -5.89
N LEU A 97 -5.88 5.53 -7.19
CA LEU A 97 -7.11 5.71 -7.97
C LEU A 97 -8.24 4.79 -7.48
N ALA A 98 -7.94 3.57 -7.05
CA ALA A 98 -8.91 2.66 -6.47
C ALA A 98 -9.45 3.20 -5.14
N LEU A 99 -8.58 3.68 -4.24
CA LEU A 99 -8.97 4.35 -3.00
C LEU A 99 -9.86 5.57 -3.26
N HIS A 100 -9.46 6.44 -4.20
CA HIS A 100 -10.23 7.62 -4.57
C HIS A 100 -11.64 7.27 -5.07
N ARG A 101 -11.76 6.27 -5.95
CA ARG A 101 -13.06 5.78 -6.47
C ARG A 101 -13.94 5.18 -5.38
N ALA A 102 -13.34 4.54 -4.38
CA ALA A 102 -14.03 3.97 -3.22
C ALA A 102 -14.40 5.02 -2.15
N GLY A 103 -14.01 6.29 -2.34
CA GLY A 103 -14.24 7.36 -1.36
C GLY A 103 -13.35 7.25 -0.12
N VAL A 104 -12.26 6.48 -0.18
CA VAL A 104 -11.30 6.32 0.91
C VAL A 104 -10.29 7.47 0.87
N PRO A 105 -10.07 8.18 1.99
CA PRO A 105 -9.09 9.25 2.06
C PRO A 105 -7.68 8.72 1.78
N ALA A 106 -7.00 9.34 0.81
CA ALA A 106 -5.64 8.98 0.46
C ALA A 106 -4.83 10.22 0.03
N GLU A 107 -3.55 10.22 0.35
CA GLU A 107 -2.58 11.21 -0.12
C GLU A 107 -1.44 10.48 -0.82
N MET A 108 -0.98 11.00 -1.96
CA MET A 108 0.09 10.37 -2.73
C MET A 108 1.08 11.41 -3.23
N HIS A 109 2.37 11.09 -3.07
CA HIS A 109 3.49 11.88 -3.61
C HIS A 109 4.28 11.01 -4.59
N VAL A 110 4.44 11.50 -5.81
CA VAL A 110 5.26 10.86 -6.84
C VAL A 110 6.41 11.79 -7.18
N TYR A 111 7.62 11.36 -6.89
CA TYR A 111 8.84 12.10 -7.17
C TYR A 111 9.40 11.72 -8.54
N GLU A 112 10.09 12.65 -9.21
CA GLU A 112 10.83 12.34 -10.43
C GLU A 112 12.08 11.49 -10.10
N PRO A 113 12.97 11.92 -9.16
CA PRO A 113 14.15 11.14 -8.79
C PRO A 113 13.82 10.02 -7.78
N GLY A 114 14.70 9.06 -7.68
CA GLY A 114 14.73 8.05 -6.63
C GLY A 114 14.73 6.62 -7.17
N PRO A 115 15.78 5.84 -6.89
CA PRO A 115 15.78 4.42 -7.17
C PRO A 115 14.83 3.69 -6.22
N HIS A 116 14.49 2.44 -6.53
CA HIS A 116 13.77 1.59 -5.56
C HIS A 116 14.54 1.54 -4.23
N GLY A 117 13.83 1.61 -3.11
CA GLY A 117 14.45 1.51 -1.80
C GLY A 117 15.14 2.79 -1.31
N PHE A 118 14.79 3.97 -1.80
CA PHE A 118 15.40 5.25 -1.37
C PHE A 118 15.21 5.58 0.13
N GLY A 119 14.40 4.81 0.85
CA GLY A 119 14.18 4.98 2.29
C GLY A 119 13.66 6.37 2.65
N LEU A 120 14.30 7.02 3.63
CA LEU A 120 13.95 8.39 4.04
C LEU A 120 14.48 9.47 3.08
N GLY A 121 15.10 9.10 1.96
CA GLY A 121 15.67 10.05 0.99
C GLY A 121 16.84 10.87 1.54
N LYS A 122 17.57 10.38 2.56
CA LYS A 122 18.67 11.12 3.19
C LYS A 122 19.72 11.52 2.17
N GLY A 123 20.06 12.81 2.15
CA GLY A 123 21.04 13.37 1.23
C GLY A 123 20.47 13.84 -0.12
N ASP A 124 19.22 13.56 -0.41
CA ASP A 124 18.49 14.08 -1.56
C ASP A 124 17.49 15.15 -1.11
N PRO A 125 17.59 16.42 -1.58
CA PRO A 125 16.76 17.52 -1.10
C PRO A 125 15.27 17.38 -1.51
N VAL A 126 14.97 16.56 -2.51
CA VAL A 126 13.61 16.32 -2.99
C VAL A 126 12.99 15.13 -2.25
N LEU A 127 13.65 13.97 -2.28
CA LEU A 127 13.15 12.76 -1.65
C LEU A 127 13.03 12.89 -0.12
N SER A 128 13.94 13.63 0.53
CA SER A 128 13.92 13.83 2.00
C SER A 128 12.71 14.63 2.49
N THR A 129 11.86 15.13 1.62
CA THR A 129 10.65 15.89 2.00
C THR A 129 9.47 15.01 2.41
N TRP A 130 9.39 13.76 1.96
CA TRP A 130 8.21 12.94 2.19
C TRP A 130 7.92 12.62 3.68
N PRO A 131 8.92 12.45 4.57
CA PRO A 131 8.62 12.21 5.99
C PRO A 131 7.88 13.37 6.64
N ASP A 132 8.25 14.62 6.31
CA ASP A 132 7.56 15.81 6.82
C ASP A 132 6.13 15.93 6.26
N LEU A 133 5.92 15.55 5.00
CA LEU A 133 4.59 15.48 4.40
C LEU A 133 3.72 14.42 5.09
N PHE A 134 4.30 13.26 5.39
CA PHE A 134 3.61 12.23 6.16
C PHE A 134 3.20 12.71 7.57
N ILE A 135 4.07 13.42 8.30
CA ILE A 135 3.72 14.00 9.60
C ILE A 135 2.54 14.99 9.48
N LYS A 136 2.56 15.86 8.44
CA LYS A 136 1.44 16.78 8.17
C LYS A 136 0.15 16.02 7.86
N TRP A 137 0.24 14.94 7.09
CA TRP A 137 -0.91 14.09 6.81
C TRP A 137 -1.48 13.45 8.08
N LEU A 138 -0.65 12.99 9.03
CA LEU A 138 -1.10 12.47 10.32
C LEU A 138 -1.86 13.51 11.12
N HIS A 139 -1.43 14.80 11.14
CA HIS A 139 -2.20 15.89 11.74
C HIS A 139 -3.53 16.10 11.02
N THR A 140 -3.56 16.11 9.70
CA THR A 140 -4.80 16.22 8.91
C THR A 140 -5.78 15.10 9.24
N ARG A 141 -5.28 13.91 9.57
CA ARG A 141 -6.08 12.75 9.95
C ARG A 141 -6.41 12.71 11.46
N ALA A 142 -6.01 13.69 12.23
CA ALA A 142 -6.16 13.75 13.68
C ALA A 142 -5.55 12.52 14.41
N VAL A 143 -4.52 11.90 13.82
CA VAL A 143 -3.72 10.84 14.46
C VAL A 143 -2.69 11.45 15.38
N LEU A 144 -2.14 12.60 15.01
CA LEU A 144 -1.30 13.43 15.86
C LEU A 144 -2.05 14.71 16.27
N PRO A 145 -1.78 15.23 17.49
CA PRO A 145 -2.36 16.47 17.98
C PRO A 145 -1.90 17.71 17.20
#